data_e9ddb6ee730077d61f1dde9110facb62
#
_entry.id   e9ddb6ee730077d61f1dde9110facb62
#
_cell.length_a   1.000
_cell.length_b   1.000
_cell.length_c   1.000
_cell.angle_alpha   90.00
_cell.angle_beta   90.00
_cell.angle_gamma   90.00
#
_symmetry.space_group_name_H-M   'P 1'
#
loop_
_entity.id
_entity.type
_entity.pdbx_description
1 polymer ?
#
loop_
_entity_poly.entity_id
_entity_poly.type
_entity_poly.pdbx_seq_one_letter_code
_entity_poly.pdbx_strand_id
1 'polypeptide(L)'
;MTGSEQREAARQFINRWRGKGKEDEDGRSYWIELLSNVFGVENVTERIDFEKKVVVDGNTKRIDVYIPETRVIIEQKSLNVPLNKKIRNSGDIDLTPFEQADRYNSKLIFDERARWIVTCNFAEIWIYDMNEKQPEPTKIMLEELQTKYSLLDFLIEKEVQKISHEMEVSIKAGDIVGLLYNAFLKQYKIPEEKKNETAVEKEKREHKLKSLNALCVRLVFCLYAEDAGIFGEKHNMFHDYLARYEARDCRRALIELFKVLDTEEEDREDYLEEELVDFPYVNGGLFADESVEIPQFTEEIRELLLTKASEEFNWRDISPTIFGAVFESTLNPETRRSGGMHYTSIENIHKVIDPLFLDELQEEFETIQAYKTLNVKRKKLMDFQEKLAHLKFLDPACGSGNFLTETYLSLRRLENKVLRVLYGEGQGVLGVAASDIIKVSIQQFYGIEINDFAVTVAKTALWIAESQMLDETKNIIYGLDGDFLPLKTYVNITEGNALKIDWNSVVSANELSKFKQKTAVNFSCLRMNAPLLFLN
;
A
#
# COMPACT_ATOMS: atom_id res chain seq x y z
N MET A 1 -4.91 -7.97 -10.06
CA MET A 1 -4.46 -9.30 -9.55
C MET A 1 -3.82 -9.09 -8.18
N THR A 2 -4.13 -9.93 -7.22
CA THR A 2 -3.47 -9.94 -5.91
C THR A 2 -2.05 -10.50 -6.02
N GLY A 3 -1.16 -10.19 -5.07
CA GLY A 3 0.21 -10.75 -5.09
C GLY A 3 0.24 -12.28 -4.98
N SER A 4 -0.80 -12.90 -4.40
CA SER A 4 -0.95 -14.37 -4.38
C SER A 4 -1.31 -14.92 -5.75
N GLU A 5 -2.25 -14.30 -6.45
CA GLU A 5 -2.62 -14.66 -7.82
C GLU A 5 -1.46 -14.47 -8.78
N GLN A 6 -0.69 -13.39 -8.63
CA GLN A 6 0.51 -13.15 -9.44
C GLN A 6 1.57 -14.23 -9.23
N ARG A 7 1.81 -14.64 -7.97
CA ARG A 7 2.76 -15.72 -7.67
C ARG A 7 2.34 -17.05 -8.26
N GLU A 8 1.04 -17.38 -8.17
CA GLU A 8 0.52 -18.62 -8.77
C GLU A 8 0.60 -18.55 -10.30
N ALA A 9 0.23 -17.43 -10.90
CA ALA A 9 0.35 -17.22 -12.34
C ALA A 9 1.82 -17.27 -12.80
N ALA A 10 2.75 -16.70 -12.04
CA ALA A 10 4.19 -16.80 -12.32
C ALA A 10 4.66 -18.26 -12.24
N ARG A 11 4.18 -19.06 -11.27
CA ARG A 11 4.48 -20.50 -11.18
C ARG A 11 3.97 -21.26 -12.40
N GLN A 12 2.75 -20.97 -12.88
CA GLN A 12 2.19 -21.59 -14.09
C GLN A 12 2.99 -21.18 -15.34
N PHE A 13 3.38 -19.91 -15.41
CA PHE A 13 4.23 -19.40 -16.49
C PHE A 13 5.61 -20.11 -16.52
N ILE A 14 6.28 -20.26 -15.37
CA ILE A 14 7.53 -21.01 -15.24
C ILE A 14 7.37 -22.45 -15.76
N ASN A 15 6.32 -23.15 -15.33
CA ASN A 15 6.07 -24.54 -15.73
C ASN A 15 5.85 -24.66 -17.24
N ARG A 16 5.21 -23.68 -17.86
CA ARG A 16 4.94 -23.68 -19.30
C ARG A 16 6.20 -23.45 -20.13
N TRP A 17 7.06 -22.51 -19.71
CA TRP A 17 8.20 -22.04 -20.49
C TRP A 17 9.53 -22.75 -20.15
N ARG A 18 9.57 -23.52 -19.09
CA ARG A 18 10.78 -24.26 -18.71
C ARG A 18 11.29 -25.16 -19.84
N GLY A 19 12.55 -24.92 -20.25
CA GLY A 19 13.24 -25.71 -21.27
C GLY A 19 12.71 -25.51 -22.69
N LYS A 20 11.94 -24.44 -22.96
CA LYS A 20 11.39 -24.09 -24.27
C LYS A 20 11.80 -22.67 -24.62
N GLY A 21 11.76 -22.34 -25.90
CA GLY A 21 11.86 -20.99 -26.41
C GLY A 21 12.75 -20.86 -27.63
N LYS A 22 12.12 -20.50 -28.74
CA LYS A 22 12.76 -20.07 -29.96
C LYS A 22 12.36 -18.60 -30.20
N GLU A 23 13.34 -17.77 -30.51
CA GLU A 23 13.15 -16.34 -30.70
C GLU A 23 12.01 -16.03 -31.69
N ASP A 24 12.07 -16.60 -32.88
CA ASP A 24 11.13 -16.33 -33.98
C ASP A 24 9.73 -16.92 -33.76
N GLU A 25 9.63 -18.06 -33.06
CA GLU A 25 8.36 -18.81 -32.91
C GLU A 25 7.63 -18.44 -31.62
N ASP A 26 8.36 -18.26 -30.53
CA ASP A 26 7.83 -18.23 -29.17
C ASP A 26 7.90 -16.83 -28.50
N GLY A 27 8.78 -15.93 -28.98
CA GLY A 27 9.06 -14.66 -28.32
C GLY A 27 7.82 -13.80 -28.07
N ARG A 28 6.92 -13.69 -29.05
CA ARG A 28 5.68 -12.93 -28.89
C ARG A 28 4.75 -13.54 -27.86
N SER A 29 4.56 -14.84 -27.90
CA SER A 29 3.68 -15.56 -26.98
C SER A 29 4.20 -15.46 -25.55
N TYR A 30 5.53 -15.53 -25.34
CA TYR A 30 6.17 -15.39 -24.04
C TYR A 30 5.83 -14.06 -23.38
N TRP A 31 6.02 -12.94 -24.07
CA TRP A 31 5.78 -11.61 -23.53
C TRP A 31 4.29 -11.28 -23.37
N ILE A 32 3.44 -11.72 -24.31
CA ILE A 32 1.99 -11.58 -24.19
C ILE A 32 1.50 -12.33 -22.94
N GLU A 33 1.93 -13.56 -22.74
CA GLU A 33 1.51 -14.36 -21.58
C GLU A 33 2.08 -13.83 -20.26
N LEU A 34 3.33 -13.39 -20.24
CA LEU A 34 3.90 -12.77 -19.07
C LEU A 34 3.06 -11.55 -18.63
N LEU A 35 2.77 -10.66 -19.56
CA LEU A 35 2.04 -9.43 -19.25
C LEU A 35 0.55 -9.68 -18.96
N SER A 36 -0.11 -10.58 -19.69
CA SER A 36 -1.53 -10.84 -19.47
C SER A 36 -1.78 -11.69 -18.22
N ASN A 37 -1.01 -12.76 -18.04
CA ASN A 37 -1.31 -13.74 -17.00
C ASN A 37 -0.65 -13.43 -15.67
N VAL A 38 0.60 -12.93 -15.69
CA VAL A 38 1.34 -12.63 -14.45
C VAL A 38 1.08 -11.20 -13.99
N PHE A 39 0.96 -10.26 -14.91
CA PHE A 39 0.73 -8.86 -14.59
C PHE A 39 -0.71 -8.38 -14.79
N GLY A 40 -1.59 -9.21 -15.34
CA GLY A 40 -3.00 -8.89 -15.50
C GLY A 40 -3.29 -7.77 -16.49
N VAL A 41 -2.38 -7.54 -17.45
CA VAL A 41 -2.55 -6.50 -18.48
C VAL A 41 -3.59 -6.96 -19.50
N GLU A 42 -4.64 -6.18 -19.66
CA GLU A 42 -5.66 -6.38 -20.69
C GLU A 42 -5.18 -5.82 -22.04
N ASN A 43 -5.59 -6.46 -23.13
CA ASN A 43 -5.30 -6.02 -24.50
C ASN A 43 -3.81 -5.80 -24.76
N VAL A 44 -2.94 -6.69 -24.30
CA VAL A 44 -1.48 -6.58 -24.40
C VAL A 44 -1.01 -6.21 -25.80
N THR A 45 -1.64 -6.77 -26.84
CA THR A 45 -1.27 -6.52 -28.26
C THR A 45 -1.51 -5.08 -28.73
N GLU A 46 -2.32 -4.31 -28.02
CA GLU A 46 -2.56 -2.88 -28.31
C GLU A 46 -1.53 -1.98 -27.62
N ARG A 47 -0.84 -2.49 -26.60
CA ARG A 47 0.12 -1.76 -25.76
C ARG A 47 1.57 -2.04 -26.12
N ILE A 48 1.84 -3.02 -26.99
CA ILE A 48 3.19 -3.45 -27.35
C ILE A 48 3.38 -3.38 -28.85
N ASP A 49 4.47 -2.75 -29.27
CA ASP A 49 4.94 -2.78 -30.64
C ASP A 49 5.92 -3.95 -30.83
N PHE A 50 5.49 -5.01 -31.51
CA PHE A 50 6.39 -6.06 -31.95
C PHE A 50 7.06 -5.67 -33.26
N GLU A 51 8.36 -5.97 -33.41
CA GLU A 51 9.13 -5.69 -34.62
C GLU A 51 9.14 -4.19 -35.01
N LYS A 52 9.24 -3.29 -34.01
CA LYS A 52 9.30 -1.83 -34.22
C LYS A 52 10.51 -1.50 -35.13
N LYS A 53 10.24 -0.85 -36.25
CA LYS A 53 11.28 -0.46 -37.22
C LYS A 53 12.12 0.69 -36.69
N VAL A 54 13.43 0.57 -36.81
CA VAL A 54 14.43 1.61 -36.52
C VAL A 54 15.47 1.67 -37.63
N VAL A 55 15.90 2.86 -38.00
CA VAL A 55 16.93 3.03 -39.06
C VAL A 55 18.30 3.17 -38.37
N VAL A 56 19.18 2.21 -38.62
CA VAL A 56 20.53 2.17 -38.08
C VAL A 56 21.51 2.12 -39.24
N ASP A 57 22.35 3.16 -39.37
CA ASP A 57 23.38 3.28 -40.40
C ASP A 57 22.83 3.05 -41.84
N GLY A 58 21.67 3.64 -42.12
CA GLY A 58 21.00 3.55 -43.43
C GLY A 58 20.22 2.24 -43.67
N ASN A 59 20.26 1.28 -42.75
CA ASN A 59 19.53 0.03 -42.85
C ASN A 59 18.35 0.00 -41.90
N THR A 60 17.22 -0.53 -42.32
CA THR A 60 16.08 -0.76 -41.44
C THR A 60 16.31 -2.01 -40.60
N LYS A 61 16.38 -1.83 -39.30
CA LYS A 61 16.43 -2.89 -38.28
C LYS A 61 15.09 -2.96 -37.56
N ARG A 62 14.91 -3.98 -36.73
CA ARG A 62 13.70 -4.18 -35.93
C ARG A 62 14.06 -4.44 -34.48
N ILE A 63 13.33 -3.79 -33.58
CA ILE A 63 13.34 -4.04 -32.16
C ILE A 63 12.33 -5.16 -31.90
N ASP A 64 12.72 -6.25 -31.24
CA ASP A 64 11.84 -7.42 -31.06
C ASP A 64 10.55 -7.04 -30.33
N VAL A 65 10.67 -6.31 -29.22
CA VAL A 65 9.54 -5.79 -28.43
C VAL A 65 9.84 -4.37 -27.96
N TYR A 66 8.90 -3.46 -28.16
CA TYR A 66 8.93 -2.12 -27.61
C TYR A 66 7.61 -1.82 -26.90
N ILE A 67 7.70 -1.31 -25.66
CA ILE A 67 6.53 -0.89 -24.89
C ILE A 67 6.53 0.64 -24.80
N PRO A 68 5.68 1.34 -25.58
CA PRO A 68 5.69 2.81 -25.67
C PRO A 68 5.40 3.50 -24.32
N GLU A 69 4.40 3.00 -23.57
CA GLU A 69 3.92 3.63 -22.33
C GLU A 69 4.99 3.69 -21.25
N THR A 70 5.81 2.66 -21.14
CA THR A 70 6.86 2.54 -20.12
C THR A 70 8.27 2.75 -20.66
N ARG A 71 8.38 2.99 -21.98
CA ARG A 71 9.65 3.18 -22.71
C ARG A 71 10.64 2.05 -22.45
N VAL A 72 10.22 0.82 -22.71
CA VAL A 72 11.04 -0.39 -22.57
C VAL A 72 11.36 -0.97 -23.93
N ILE A 73 12.63 -1.30 -24.13
CA ILE A 73 13.08 -2.15 -25.26
C ILE A 73 13.39 -3.53 -24.70
N ILE A 74 12.90 -4.56 -25.39
CA ILE A 74 13.22 -5.95 -25.08
C ILE A 74 13.89 -6.58 -26.31
N GLU A 75 15.06 -7.13 -26.10
CA GLU A 75 15.80 -7.92 -27.08
C GLU A 75 15.72 -9.39 -26.70
N GLN A 76 15.01 -10.16 -27.51
CA GLN A 76 14.76 -11.57 -27.27
C GLN A 76 15.79 -12.44 -27.98
N LYS A 77 16.26 -13.48 -27.31
CA LYS A 77 17.13 -14.51 -27.89
C LYS A 77 16.56 -15.90 -27.63
N SER A 78 16.95 -16.86 -28.47
CA SER A 78 16.54 -18.27 -28.32
C SER A 78 17.16 -18.88 -27.06
N LEU A 79 16.51 -19.89 -26.51
CA LEU A 79 16.98 -20.65 -25.36
C LEU A 79 18.44 -21.13 -25.60
N ASN A 80 19.25 -21.05 -24.55
CA ASN A 80 20.69 -21.37 -24.56
C ASN A 80 21.59 -20.39 -25.31
N VAL A 81 21.08 -19.28 -25.83
CA VAL A 81 21.93 -18.19 -26.33
C VAL A 81 22.42 -17.36 -25.12
N PRO A 82 23.74 -17.25 -24.89
CA PRO A 82 24.26 -16.49 -23.75
C PRO A 82 24.01 -14.99 -23.93
N LEU A 83 23.43 -14.34 -22.92
CA LEU A 83 23.14 -12.89 -22.97
C LEU A 83 24.36 -11.99 -22.79
N ASN A 84 25.49 -12.54 -22.31
CA ASN A 84 26.75 -11.81 -22.09
C ASN A 84 27.78 -12.02 -23.20
N LYS A 85 27.47 -12.78 -24.23
CA LYS A 85 28.42 -13.05 -25.32
C LYS A 85 28.05 -12.27 -26.58
N LYS A 86 29.07 -11.84 -27.28
CA LYS A 86 28.91 -11.22 -28.59
C LYS A 86 28.45 -12.26 -29.62
N ILE A 87 27.43 -11.91 -30.37
CA ILE A 87 26.83 -12.73 -31.41
C ILE A 87 26.97 -11.97 -32.73
N ARG A 88 27.26 -12.69 -33.80
CA ARG A 88 27.34 -12.08 -35.12
C ARG A 88 25.95 -11.67 -35.57
N ASN A 89 25.75 -10.36 -35.69
CA ASN A 89 24.51 -9.78 -36.19
C ASN A 89 24.52 -9.54 -37.68
N SER A 90 23.34 -9.37 -38.27
CA SER A 90 23.18 -9.01 -39.67
C SER A 90 23.83 -7.65 -39.96
N GLY A 91 25.12 -7.64 -40.38
CA GLY A 91 25.90 -6.43 -40.62
C GLY A 91 27.38 -6.53 -40.23
N ASP A 92 27.87 -7.74 -40.02
CA ASP A 92 29.26 -8.08 -39.68
C ASP A 92 29.85 -7.48 -38.36
N ILE A 93 28.98 -7.06 -37.45
CA ILE A 93 29.39 -6.53 -36.16
C ILE A 93 28.97 -7.54 -35.06
N ASP A 94 29.94 -7.94 -34.25
CA ASP A 94 29.71 -8.82 -33.10
C ASP A 94 29.28 -7.97 -31.89
N LEU A 95 28.00 -8.10 -31.48
CA LEU A 95 27.38 -7.37 -30.36
C LEU A 95 26.77 -8.34 -29.37
N THR A 96 26.78 -7.99 -28.10
CA THR A 96 25.91 -8.63 -27.10
C THR A 96 24.44 -8.22 -27.36
N PRO A 97 23.45 -8.97 -26.87
CA PRO A 97 22.05 -8.56 -26.96
C PRO A 97 21.78 -7.16 -26.38
N PHE A 98 22.46 -6.81 -25.29
CA PHE A 98 22.37 -5.46 -24.72
C PHE A 98 22.96 -4.40 -25.65
N GLU A 99 24.18 -4.59 -26.17
CA GLU A 99 24.80 -3.64 -27.11
C GLU A 99 23.96 -3.47 -28.39
N GLN A 100 23.28 -4.53 -28.81
CA GLN A 100 22.35 -4.48 -29.95
C GLN A 100 21.15 -3.59 -29.64
N ALA A 101 20.48 -3.81 -28.51
CA ALA A 101 19.32 -3.04 -28.07
C ALA A 101 19.68 -1.57 -27.79
N ASP A 102 20.82 -1.30 -27.15
CA ASP A 102 21.29 0.07 -26.89
C ASP A 102 21.62 0.84 -28.18
N ARG A 103 22.20 0.15 -29.16
CA ARG A 103 22.41 0.74 -30.50
C ARG A 103 21.09 1.14 -31.15
N TYR A 104 20.03 0.34 -31.00
CA TYR A 104 18.72 0.70 -31.52
C TYR A 104 18.11 1.86 -30.74
N ASN A 105 18.21 1.84 -29.40
CA ASN A 105 17.75 2.88 -28.50
C ASN A 105 18.35 4.25 -28.84
N SER A 106 19.68 4.28 -29.12
CA SER A 106 20.38 5.52 -29.48
C SER A 106 19.87 6.18 -30.76
N LYS A 107 19.17 5.44 -31.63
CA LYS A 107 18.60 5.93 -32.93
C LYS A 107 17.12 6.30 -32.84
N LEU A 108 16.47 6.02 -31.74
CA LEU A 108 15.10 6.50 -31.50
C LEU A 108 15.09 8.00 -31.21
N ILE A 109 13.97 8.65 -31.53
CA ILE A 109 13.74 10.05 -31.14
C ILE A 109 13.73 10.17 -29.62
N PHE A 110 14.09 11.34 -29.10
CA PHE A 110 14.32 11.55 -27.66
C PHE A 110 13.15 11.06 -26.79
N ASP A 111 11.92 11.35 -27.17
CA ASP A 111 10.72 10.98 -26.42
C ASP A 111 10.40 9.48 -26.47
N GLU A 112 10.95 8.74 -27.44
CA GLU A 112 10.79 7.29 -27.58
C GLU A 112 11.98 6.50 -27.00
N ARG A 113 13.06 7.17 -26.57
CA ARG A 113 14.22 6.46 -26.02
C ARG A 113 13.83 5.68 -24.79
N ALA A 114 14.23 4.41 -24.79
CA ALA A 114 13.96 3.52 -23.70
C ALA A 114 14.72 3.94 -22.42
N ARG A 115 13.99 3.99 -21.34
CA ARG A 115 14.57 4.06 -20.00
C ARG A 115 15.11 2.70 -19.55
N TRP A 116 14.45 1.63 -19.97
CA TRP A 116 14.81 0.26 -19.60
C TRP A 116 15.12 -0.56 -20.85
N ILE A 117 16.25 -1.28 -20.80
CA ILE A 117 16.57 -2.31 -21.80
C ILE A 117 16.50 -3.66 -21.09
N VAL A 118 15.76 -4.59 -21.67
CA VAL A 118 15.64 -5.97 -21.19
C VAL A 118 16.21 -6.90 -22.24
N THR A 119 17.06 -7.83 -21.83
CA THR A 119 17.50 -8.93 -22.69
C THR A 119 16.99 -10.25 -22.11
N CYS A 120 16.48 -11.14 -22.94
CA CYS A 120 15.87 -12.39 -22.50
C CYS A 120 16.24 -13.54 -23.44
N ASN A 121 16.45 -14.74 -22.85
CA ASN A 121 16.65 -15.97 -23.60
C ASN A 121 15.73 -17.12 -23.12
N PHE A 122 14.55 -16.78 -22.59
CA PHE A 122 13.56 -17.68 -21.98
C PHE A 122 13.99 -18.33 -20.67
N ALA A 123 15.29 -18.48 -20.38
CA ALA A 123 15.79 -18.99 -19.12
C ALA A 123 16.23 -17.88 -18.17
N GLU A 124 16.62 -16.75 -18.71
CA GLU A 124 17.15 -15.61 -17.98
C GLU A 124 16.55 -14.31 -18.55
N ILE A 125 16.24 -13.37 -17.66
CA ILE A 125 15.82 -12.01 -17.98
C ILE A 125 16.82 -11.07 -17.32
N TRP A 126 17.48 -10.23 -18.11
CA TRP A 126 18.45 -9.25 -17.63
C TRP A 126 17.92 -7.85 -17.88
N ILE A 127 17.91 -7.01 -16.86
CA ILE A 127 17.30 -5.67 -16.84
C ILE A 127 18.39 -4.64 -16.68
N TYR A 128 18.41 -3.63 -17.55
CA TYR A 128 19.38 -2.53 -17.54
C TYR A 128 18.65 -1.19 -17.38
N ASP A 129 19.03 -0.38 -16.37
CA ASP A 129 18.55 1.00 -16.20
C ASP A 129 19.43 1.97 -17.00
N MET A 130 18.88 2.54 -18.07
CA MET A 130 19.61 3.45 -18.97
C MET A 130 19.85 4.85 -18.38
N ASN A 131 19.36 5.13 -17.18
CA ASN A 131 19.75 6.33 -16.43
C ASN A 131 21.18 6.20 -15.86
N GLU A 132 21.71 4.99 -15.79
CA GLU A 132 23.12 4.74 -15.40
C GLU A 132 24.05 4.86 -16.63
N LYS A 133 25.21 5.52 -16.46
CA LYS A 133 26.19 5.66 -17.56
C LYS A 133 26.81 4.34 -18.01
N GLN A 134 26.87 3.36 -17.12
CA GLN A 134 27.35 2.00 -17.36
C GLN A 134 26.42 1.05 -16.62
N PRO A 135 25.25 0.72 -17.20
CA PRO A 135 24.26 -0.07 -16.50
C PRO A 135 24.74 -1.52 -16.34
N GLU A 136 24.77 -1.97 -15.10
CA GLU A 136 24.97 -3.38 -14.77
C GLU A 136 23.62 -4.09 -14.70
N PRO A 137 23.48 -5.30 -15.27
CA PRO A 137 22.18 -5.96 -15.35
C PRO A 137 21.72 -6.53 -14.02
N THR A 138 20.49 -6.25 -13.64
CA THR A 138 19.75 -7.04 -12.66
C THR A 138 19.25 -8.32 -13.35
N LYS A 139 19.58 -9.49 -12.78
CA LYS A 139 19.33 -10.80 -13.40
C LYS A 139 18.23 -11.56 -12.68
N ILE A 140 17.31 -12.12 -13.45
CA ILE A 140 16.24 -12.98 -12.96
C ILE A 140 16.31 -14.29 -13.75
N MET A 141 16.47 -15.42 -13.06
CA MET A 141 16.28 -16.72 -13.66
C MET A 141 14.79 -17.02 -13.81
N LEU A 142 14.40 -17.75 -14.84
CA LEU A 142 12.97 -18.12 -15.03
C LEU A 142 12.39 -18.77 -13.78
N GLU A 143 13.14 -19.63 -13.09
CA GLU A 143 12.72 -20.32 -11.87
C GLU A 143 12.49 -19.37 -10.68
N GLU A 144 13.14 -18.21 -10.68
CA GLU A 144 13.02 -17.21 -9.63
C GLU A 144 11.84 -16.24 -9.86
N LEU A 145 11.20 -16.30 -11.02
CA LEU A 145 10.15 -15.35 -11.40
C LEU A 145 8.99 -15.34 -10.39
N GLN A 146 8.69 -16.47 -9.76
CA GLN A 146 7.64 -16.58 -8.74
C GLN A 146 7.87 -15.64 -7.54
N THR A 147 9.14 -15.38 -7.19
CA THR A 147 9.52 -14.53 -6.06
C THR A 147 10.03 -13.16 -6.47
N LYS A 148 10.52 -13.04 -7.71
CA LYS A 148 11.17 -11.82 -8.25
C LYS A 148 10.37 -11.12 -9.35
N TYR A 149 9.10 -11.50 -9.59
CA TYR A 149 8.29 -10.88 -10.64
C TYR A 149 8.15 -9.36 -10.47
N SER A 150 8.20 -8.86 -9.23
CA SER A 150 8.12 -7.43 -8.94
C SER A 150 9.27 -6.61 -9.54
N LEU A 151 10.42 -7.23 -9.84
CA LEU A 151 11.52 -6.56 -10.55
C LEU A 151 11.17 -6.20 -12.00
N LEU A 152 10.08 -6.77 -12.53
CA LEU A 152 9.56 -6.49 -13.88
C LEU A 152 8.37 -5.52 -13.87
N ASP A 153 8.03 -4.94 -12.72
CA ASP A 153 6.88 -4.04 -12.57
C ASP A 153 6.96 -2.81 -13.49
N PHE A 154 8.18 -2.40 -13.86
CA PHE A 154 8.41 -1.31 -14.81
C PHE A 154 7.93 -1.61 -16.24
N LEU A 155 7.63 -2.88 -16.58
CA LEU A 155 7.02 -3.24 -17.89
C LEU A 155 5.59 -2.72 -18.02
N ILE A 156 4.95 -2.43 -16.88
CA ILE A 156 3.62 -1.87 -16.78
C ILE A 156 3.71 -0.59 -15.96
N GLU A 157 2.97 0.45 -16.30
CA GLU A 157 2.85 1.63 -15.43
C GLU A 157 2.08 1.25 -14.18
N LYS A 158 2.79 0.60 -13.26
CA LYS A 158 2.19 0.01 -12.06
C LYS A 158 1.58 1.08 -11.15
N GLU A 159 2.14 2.29 -11.11
CA GLU A 159 1.59 3.35 -10.25
C GLU A 159 0.19 3.78 -10.69
N VAL A 160 -0.03 3.96 -11.98
CA VAL A 160 -1.37 4.35 -12.51
C VAL A 160 -2.35 3.19 -12.40
N GLN A 161 -1.94 1.97 -12.73
CA GLN A 161 -2.79 0.78 -12.63
C GLN A 161 -3.05 0.40 -11.16
N LYS A 162 -2.04 0.51 -10.30
CA LYS A 162 -2.19 0.27 -8.86
C LYS A 162 -3.19 1.26 -8.24
N ILE A 163 -3.07 2.56 -8.54
CA ILE A 163 -4.00 3.59 -8.05
C ILE A 163 -5.42 3.33 -8.57
N SER A 164 -5.58 2.97 -9.84
CA SER A 164 -6.88 2.66 -10.43
C SER A 164 -7.50 1.41 -9.78
N HIS A 165 -6.71 0.37 -9.58
CA HIS A 165 -7.15 -0.87 -8.91
C HIS A 165 -7.49 -0.62 -7.44
N GLU A 166 -6.61 0.04 -6.68
CA GLU A 166 -6.85 0.42 -5.28
C GLU A 166 -8.12 1.28 -5.15
N MET A 167 -8.37 2.17 -6.10
CA MET A 167 -9.57 2.99 -6.12
C MET A 167 -10.83 2.14 -6.37
N GLU A 168 -10.80 1.21 -7.33
CA GLU A 168 -11.92 0.30 -7.61
C GLU A 168 -12.21 -0.61 -6.41
N VAL A 169 -11.17 -1.21 -5.83
CA VAL A 169 -11.27 -2.04 -4.62
C VAL A 169 -11.88 -1.22 -3.47
N SER A 170 -11.41 0.00 -3.27
CA SER A 170 -11.89 0.86 -2.18
C SER A 170 -13.33 1.33 -2.37
N ILE A 171 -13.79 1.55 -3.60
CA ILE A 171 -15.20 1.85 -3.90
C ILE A 171 -16.08 0.63 -3.54
N LYS A 172 -15.68 -0.57 -3.96
CA LYS A 172 -16.40 -1.80 -3.62
C LYS A 172 -16.43 -2.04 -2.11
N ALA A 173 -15.30 -1.80 -1.42
CA ALA A 173 -15.25 -1.85 0.05
C ALA A 173 -16.27 -0.89 0.67
N GLY A 174 -16.40 0.33 0.14
CA GLY A 174 -17.38 1.32 0.58
C GLY A 174 -18.81 0.84 0.44
N ASP A 175 -19.13 0.20 -0.66
CA ASP A 175 -20.46 -0.36 -0.88
C ASP A 175 -20.77 -1.47 0.15
N ILE A 176 -19.81 -2.36 0.42
CA ILE A 176 -19.95 -3.42 1.42
C ILE A 176 -20.12 -2.85 2.83
N VAL A 177 -19.27 -1.87 3.21
CA VAL A 177 -19.40 -1.17 4.50
C VAL A 177 -20.76 -0.50 4.60
N GLY A 178 -21.26 0.12 3.53
CA GLY A 178 -22.57 0.73 3.47
C GLY A 178 -23.72 -0.27 3.68
N LEU A 179 -23.60 -1.45 3.11
CA LEU A 179 -24.57 -2.54 3.30
C LEU A 179 -24.56 -3.02 4.76
N LEU A 180 -23.38 -3.31 5.33
CA LEU A 180 -23.22 -3.71 6.72
C LEU A 180 -23.79 -2.65 7.67
N TYR A 181 -23.40 -1.39 7.47
CA TYR A 181 -23.90 -0.28 8.27
C TYR A 181 -25.42 -0.19 8.27
N ASN A 182 -26.05 -0.26 7.08
CA ASN A 182 -27.50 -0.18 6.96
C ASN A 182 -28.22 -1.38 7.60
N ALA A 183 -27.63 -2.58 7.50
CA ALA A 183 -28.19 -3.77 8.12
C ALA A 183 -28.13 -3.67 9.65
N PHE A 184 -26.99 -3.24 10.21
CA PHE A 184 -26.86 -2.99 11.65
C PHE A 184 -27.70 -1.84 12.15
N LEU A 185 -27.82 -0.74 11.41
CA LEU A 185 -28.63 0.43 11.77
C LEU A 185 -30.08 0.05 12.09
N LYS A 186 -30.65 -0.88 11.32
CA LYS A 186 -31.99 -1.42 11.60
C LYS A 186 -32.08 -2.10 12.97
N GLN A 187 -31.00 -2.74 13.44
CA GLN A 187 -31.00 -3.46 14.72
C GLN A 187 -30.75 -2.55 15.91
N TYR A 188 -30.00 -1.47 15.76
CA TYR A 188 -29.75 -0.50 16.84
C TYR A 188 -31.00 0.26 17.27
N LYS A 189 -32.04 0.32 16.43
CA LYS A 189 -33.30 1.04 16.71
C LYS A 189 -33.04 2.43 17.28
N ILE A 190 -32.24 3.21 16.53
CA ILE A 190 -31.82 4.55 16.94
C ILE A 190 -33.08 5.45 16.92
N PRO A 191 -33.38 6.17 18.02
CA PRO A 191 -34.50 7.10 18.05
C PRO A 191 -34.34 8.21 17.01
N GLU A 192 -35.45 8.64 16.40
CA GLU A 192 -35.44 9.81 15.52
C GLU A 192 -35.15 11.08 16.33
N GLU A 193 -34.44 12.02 15.72
CA GLU A 193 -34.11 13.31 16.30
C GLU A 193 -35.40 14.13 16.48
N LYS A 194 -35.73 14.49 17.71
CA LYS A 194 -36.92 15.30 18.05
C LYS A 194 -36.53 16.73 18.39
N LYS A 195 -37.31 17.71 17.94
CA LYS A 195 -37.08 19.15 18.28
C LYS A 195 -37.03 19.46 19.78
N ASN A 196 -37.61 18.62 20.64
CA ASN A 196 -37.64 18.74 22.09
C ASN A 196 -37.02 17.51 22.78
N GLU A 197 -35.95 16.97 22.25
CA GLU A 197 -35.24 15.82 22.81
C GLU A 197 -34.62 16.20 24.18
N THR A 198 -34.79 15.35 25.17
CA THR A 198 -34.10 15.52 26.46
C THR A 198 -32.62 15.23 26.32
N ALA A 199 -31.78 15.79 27.24
CA ALA A 199 -30.35 15.53 27.23
C ALA A 199 -30.03 14.02 27.28
N VAL A 200 -30.78 13.24 28.06
CA VAL A 200 -30.61 11.79 28.19
C VAL A 200 -30.96 11.05 26.89
N GLU A 201 -32.05 11.45 26.20
CA GLU A 201 -32.42 10.86 24.90
C GLU A 201 -31.39 11.16 23.83
N LYS A 202 -30.86 12.37 23.82
CA LYS A 202 -29.78 12.79 22.93
C LYS A 202 -28.50 11.97 23.20
N GLU A 203 -28.07 11.87 24.43
CA GLU A 203 -26.89 11.09 24.84
C GLU A 203 -27.04 9.61 24.44
N LYS A 204 -28.21 9.01 24.68
CA LYS A 204 -28.48 7.64 24.28
C LYS A 204 -28.44 7.44 22.78
N ARG A 205 -28.97 8.39 22.00
CA ARG A 205 -28.94 8.35 20.54
C ARG A 205 -27.49 8.45 20.02
N GLU A 206 -26.72 9.39 20.56
CA GLU A 206 -25.31 9.59 20.20
C GLU A 206 -24.48 8.36 20.56
N HIS A 207 -24.68 7.78 21.74
CA HIS A 207 -23.99 6.55 22.15
C HIS A 207 -24.25 5.38 21.21
N LYS A 208 -25.51 5.18 20.77
CA LYS A 208 -25.85 4.13 19.80
C LYS A 208 -25.20 4.37 18.43
N LEU A 209 -25.15 5.61 17.97
CA LEU A 209 -24.47 5.96 16.71
C LEU A 209 -22.96 5.73 16.81
N LYS A 210 -22.34 6.12 17.92
CA LYS A 210 -20.92 5.84 18.21
C LYS A 210 -20.64 4.34 18.23
N SER A 211 -21.51 3.56 18.90
CA SER A 211 -21.37 2.10 18.95
C SER A 211 -21.47 1.45 17.58
N LEU A 212 -22.45 1.89 16.75
CA LEU A 212 -22.61 1.39 15.38
C LEU A 212 -21.35 1.69 14.53
N ASN A 213 -20.83 2.91 14.61
CA ASN A 213 -19.66 3.33 13.88
C ASN A 213 -18.43 2.53 14.32
N ALA A 214 -18.20 2.41 15.63
CA ALA A 214 -17.08 1.64 16.18
C ALA A 214 -17.16 0.16 15.79
N LEU A 215 -18.35 -0.44 15.82
CA LEU A 215 -18.54 -1.82 15.38
C LEU A 215 -18.16 -2.00 13.92
N CYS A 216 -18.60 -1.12 13.02
CA CYS A 216 -18.24 -1.20 11.60
C CYS A 216 -16.71 -1.12 11.40
N VAL A 217 -16.02 -0.21 12.10
CA VAL A 217 -14.55 -0.10 11.99
C VAL A 217 -13.87 -1.37 12.51
N ARG A 218 -14.30 -1.92 13.66
CA ARG A 218 -13.77 -3.17 14.21
C ARG A 218 -13.93 -4.35 13.26
N LEU A 219 -15.12 -4.49 12.66
CA LEU A 219 -15.39 -5.57 11.70
C LEU A 219 -14.52 -5.45 10.45
N VAL A 220 -14.40 -4.25 9.88
CA VAL A 220 -13.56 -4.05 8.69
C VAL A 220 -12.08 -4.24 9.02
N PHE A 221 -11.63 -3.83 10.21
CA PHE A 221 -10.27 -4.16 10.64
C PHE A 221 -10.05 -5.68 10.73
N CYS A 222 -11.00 -6.44 11.30
CA CYS A 222 -10.89 -7.90 11.36
C CYS A 222 -10.84 -8.55 9.97
N LEU A 223 -11.67 -8.09 9.04
CA LEU A 223 -11.68 -8.55 7.64
C LEU A 223 -10.34 -8.24 6.95
N TYR A 224 -9.82 -7.02 7.13
CA TYR A 224 -8.51 -6.65 6.62
C TYR A 224 -7.38 -7.47 7.24
N ALA A 225 -7.39 -7.63 8.56
CA ALA A 225 -6.36 -8.36 9.30
C ALA A 225 -6.29 -9.85 8.89
N GLU A 226 -7.46 -10.44 8.59
CA GLU A 226 -7.56 -11.80 8.06
C GLU A 226 -6.91 -11.90 6.67
N ASP A 227 -7.34 -11.06 5.73
CA ASP A 227 -6.85 -11.10 4.35
C ASP A 227 -5.37 -10.68 4.21
N ALA A 228 -4.91 -9.78 5.08
CA ALA A 228 -3.51 -9.37 5.14
C ALA A 228 -2.60 -10.39 5.86
N GLY A 229 -3.18 -11.45 6.46
CA GLY A 229 -2.43 -12.46 7.22
C GLY A 229 -1.91 -11.95 8.56
N ILE A 230 -2.49 -10.88 9.12
CA ILE A 230 -2.08 -10.26 10.38
C ILE A 230 -2.43 -11.16 11.57
N PHE A 231 -3.52 -11.92 11.49
CA PHE A 231 -3.93 -12.86 12.54
C PHE A 231 -3.07 -14.12 12.61
N GLY A 232 -2.18 -14.35 11.64
CA GLY A 232 -1.27 -15.49 11.63
C GLY A 232 -1.27 -16.25 10.29
N GLU A 233 -0.61 -17.41 10.29
CA GLU A 233 -0.46 -18.23 9.07
C GLU A 233 -1.75 -18.93 8.62
N LYS A 234 -2.74 -19.07 9.51
CA LYS A 234 -4.04 -19.68 9.19
C LYS A 234 -4.87 -18.68 8.39
N HIS A 235 -5.32 -19.08 7.23
CA HIS A 235 -6.26 -18.29 6.43
C HIS A 235 -7.67 -18.37 7.01
N ASN A 236 -8.47 -17.32 6.79
CA ASN A 236 -9.91 -17.26 7.12
C ASN A 236 -10.22 -17.44 8.62
N MET A 237 -9.35 -17.00 9.53
CA MET A 237 -9.53 -17.21 10.97
C MET A 237 -10.79 -16.54 11.51
N PHE A 238 -11.06 -15.30 11.10
CA PHE A 238 -12.22 -14.54 11.52
C PHE A 238 -13.52 -15.13 10.92
N HIS A 239 -13.50 -15.43 9.63
CA HIS A 239 -14.60 -16.09 8.94
C HIS A 239 -14.94 -17.43 9.60
N ASP A 240 -13.96 -18.33 9.72
CA ASP A 240 -14.16 -19.69 10.22
C ASP A 240 -14.63 -19.71 11.67
N TYR A 241 -14.16 -18.76 12.47
CA TYR A 241 -14.62 -18.59 13.83
C TYR A 241 -16.12 -18.24 13.86
N LEU A 242 -16.54 -17.20 13.13
CA LEU A 242 -17.94 -16.76 13.12
C LEU A 242 -18.89 -17.72 12.40
N ALA A 243 -18.41 -18.43 11.39
CA ALA A 243 -19.24 -19.39 10.61
C ALA A 243 -19.79 -20.55 11.46
N ARG A 244 -19.15 -20.86 12.60
CA ARG A 244 -19.60 -21.90 13.54
C ARG A 244 -20.88 -21.54 14.29
N TYR A 245 -21.18 -20.25 14.39
CA TYR A 245 -22.30 -19.76 15.19
C TYR A 245 -23.52 -19.47 14.33
N GLU A 246 -24.71 -19.80 14.86
CA GLU A 246 -25.95 -19.31 14.29
C GLU A 246 -26.08 -17.78 14.55
N ALA A 247 -26.87 -17.06 13.74
CA ALA A 247 -27.02 -15.61 13.85
C ALA A 247 -27.32 -15.13 15.28
N ARG A 248 -28.14 -15.88 16.03
CA ARG A 248 -28.48 -15.55 17.43
C ARG A 248 -27.27 -15.53 18.38
N ASP A 249 -26.22 -16.31 18.07
CA ASP A 249 -25.03 -16.50 18.91
C ASP A 249 -23.85 -15.64 18.45
N CYS A 250 -23.83 -15.13 17.20
CA CYS A 250 -22.76 -14.29 16.64
C CYS A 250 -22.46 -13.06 17.48
N ARG A 251 -23.46 -12.44 18.12
CA ARG A 251 -23.25 -11.32 19.04
C ARG A 251 -22.29 -11.70 20.18
N ARG A 252 -22.55 -12.85 20.81
CA ARG A 252 -21.71 -13.34 21.91
C ARG A 252 -20.30 -13.65 21.43
N ALA A 253 -20.20 -14.37 20.32
CA ALA A 253 -18.92 -14.72 19.72
C ALA A 253 -18.07 -13.47 19.42
N LEU A 254 -18.64 -12.39 18.87
CA LEU A 254 -17.92 -11.14 18.64
C LEU A 254 -17.46 -10.45 19.92
N ILE A 255 -18.28 -10.46 20.98
CA ILE A 255 -17.89 -9.88 22.28
C ILE A 255 -16.66 -10.64 22.84
N GLU A 256 -16.69 -11.97 22.79
CA GLU A 256 -15.59 -12.83 23.23
C GLU A 256 -14.34 -12.61 22.40
N LEU A 257 -14.47 -12.56 21.06
CA LEU A 257 -13.35 -12.28 20.17
C LEU A 257 -12.73 -10.90 20.44
N PHE A 258 -13.53 -9.85 20.55
CA PHE A 258 -13.01 -8.50 20.78
C PHE A 258 -12.31 -8.38 22.13
N LYS A 259 -12.78 -9.11 23.15
CA LYS A 259 -12.09 -9.21 24.45
C LYS A 259 -10.72 -9.89 24.30
N VAL A 260 -10.64 -10.97 23.53
CA VAL A 260 -9.37 -11.67 23.27
C VAL A 260 -8.40 -10.79 22.50
N LEU A 261 -8.87 -10.06 21.47
CA LEU A 261 -8.03 -9.14 20.69
C LEU A 261 -7.50 -7.95 21.51
N ASP A 262 -8.17 -7.61 22.63
CA ASP A 262 -7.75 -6.53 23.55
C ASP A 262 -6.98 -7.03 24.80
N THR A 263 -6.79 -8.34 24.94
CA THR A 263 -6.13 -8.93 26.12
C THR A 263 -4.80 -9.58 25.73
N GLU A 264 -3.70 -9.18 26.41
CA GLU A 264 -2.38 -9.81 26.23
C GLU A 264 -2.46 -11.31 26.51
N GLU A 265 -1.69 -12.11 25.78
CA GLU A 265 -1.76 -13.57 25.86
C GLU A 265 -1.55 -14.10 27.27
N GLU A 266 -0.67 -13.43 28.06
CA GLU A 266 -0.35 -13.79 29.45
C GLU A 266 -1.50 -13.49 30.42
N ASP A 267 -2.43 -12.58 30.06
CA ASP A 267 -3.55 -12.14 30.90
C ASP A 267 -4.88 -12.82 30.51
N ARG A 268 -4.86 -13.73 29.54
CA ARG A 268 -6.06 -14.45 29.10
C ARG A 268 -6.47 -15.52 30.09
N GLU A 269 -7.76 -15.81 30.15
CA GLU A 269 -8.31 -16.87 30.98
C GLU A 269 -7.89 -18.28 30.50
N ASP A 270 -7.63 -19.20 31.44
CA ASP A 270 -7.11 -20.55 31.16
C ASP A 270 -8.08 -21.46 30.38
N TYR A 271 -9.35 -21.08 30.25
CA TYR A 271 -10.42 -21.90 29.66
C TYR A 271 -11.03 -21.28 28.41
N LEU A 272 -10.24 -20.53 27.63
CA LEU A 272 -10.65 -20.01 26.33
C LEU A 272 -10.96 -21.15 25.35
N GLU A 273 -11.93 -20.92 24.46
CA GLU A 273 -12.18 -21.82 23.34
C GLU A 273 -10.90 -21.92 22.48
N GLU A 274 -10.59 -23.14 22.00
CA GLU A 274 -9.34 -23.45 21.27
C GLU A 274 -9.13 -22.51 20.07
N GLU A 275 -10.22 -22.12 19.42
CA GLU A 275 -10.20 -21.23 18.26
C GLU A 275 -9.86 -19.77 18.62
N LEU A 276 -10.20 -19.33 19.80
CA LEU A 276 -9.89 -17.98 20.30
C LEU A 276 -8.44 -17.87 20.77
N VAL A 277 -7.83 -18.97 21.19
CA VAL A 277 -6.42 -19.00 21.64
C VAL A 277 -5.47 -18.58 20.51
N ASP A 278 -5.80 -18.98 19.27
CA ASP A 278 -4.95 -18.69 18.11
C ASP A 278 -4.97 -17.22 17.66
N PHE A 279 -5.97 -16.42 18.09
CA PHE A 279 -6.01 -15.01 17.75
C PHE A 279 -4.94 -14.22 18.50
N PRO A 280 -4.19 -13.34 17.82
CA PRO A 280 -3.16 -12.53 18.45
C PRO A 280 -3.73 -11.39 19.28
N TYR A 281 -2.93 -10.83 20.18
CA TYR A 281 -3.24 -9.57 20.86
C TYR A 281 -3.04 -8.39 19.88
N VAL A 282 -4.08 -7.60 19.67
CA VAL A 282 -4.04 -6.49 18.70
C VAL A 282 -3.49 -5.20 19.32
N ASN A 283 -3.81 -4.89 20.59
CA ASN A 283 -3.46 -3.62 21.24
C ASN A 283 -4.05 -2.38 20.49
N GLY A 284 -3.43 -1.23 20.64
CA GLY A 284 -3.79 0.00 19.92
C GLY A 284 -5.06 0.70 20.39
N GLY A 285 -5.81 0.09 21.29
CA GLY A 285 -7.06 0.64 21.86
C GLY A 285 -8.27 0.53 20.95
N LEU A 286 -8.17 -0.17 19.80
CA LEU A 286 -9.29 -0.34 18.88
C LEU A 286 -10.45 -1.13 19.52
N PHE A 287 -10.12 -2.14 20.32
CA PHE A 287 -11.09 -3.02 20.99
C PHE A 287 -11.33 -2.69 22.46
N ALA A 288 -10.57 -1.76 23.05
CA ALA A 288 -10.56 -1.45 24.48
C ALA A 288 -11.89 -0.87 25.03
N ASP A 289 -12.69 -0.21 24.21
CA ASP A 289 -13.96 0.38 24.66
C ASP A 289 -15.06 -0.71 24.74
N GLU A 290 -15.26 -1.26 25.93
CA GLU A 290 -16.32 -2.23 26.22
C GLU A 290 -17.73 -1.64 26.20
N SER A 291 -17.88 -0.31 26.20
CA SER A 291 -19.18 0.35 26.16
C SER A 291 -19.84 0.30 24.77
N VAL A 292 -19.10 -0.13 23.74
CA VAL A 292 -19.61 -0.30 22.40
C VAL A 292 -20.70 -1.38 22.38
N GLU A 293 -21.93 -0.95 22.15
CA GLU A 293 -23.06 -1.87 22.06
C GLU A 293 -22.99 -2.69 20.76
N ILE A 294 -23.00 -4.03 20.85
CA ILE A 294 -23.15 -4.92 19.71
C ILE A 294 -24.60 -5.41 19.66
N PRO A 295 -25.35 -5.18 18.57
CA PRO A 295 -26.75 -5.61 18.49
C PRO A 295 -26.86 -7.10 18.21
N GLN A 296 -28.07 -7.64 18.30
CA GLN A 296 -28.34 -9.01 17.85
C GLN A 296 -28.18 -9.12 16.33
N PHE A 297 -27.59 -10.22 15.90
CA PHE A 297 -27.47 -10.54 14.49
C PHE A 297 -28.76 -11.12 13.92
N THR A 298 -29.03 -10.82 12.66
CA THR A 298 -30.02 -11.52 11.84
C THR A 298 -29.31 -12.41 10.85
N GLU A 299 -30.01 -13.35 10.21
CA GLU A 299 -29.41 -14.15 9.13
C GLU A 299 -28.92 -13.25 7.98
N GLU A 300 -29.62 -12.16 7.66
CA GLU A 300 -29.19 -11.16 6.68
C GLU A 300 -27.81 -10.56 7.02
N ILE A 301 -27.59 -10.18 8.29
CA ILE A 301 -26.31 -9.62 8.75
C ILE A 301 -25.21 -10.68 8.73
N ARG A 302 -25.52 -11.88 9.18
CA ARG A 302 -24.57 -13.00 9.20
C ARG A 302 -24.11 -13.36 7.77
N GLU A 303 -25.05 -13.56 6.86
CA GLU A 303 -24.78 -13.88 5.45
C GLU A 303 -23.98 -12.74 4.79
N LEU A 304 -24.37 -11.47 5.01
CA LEU A 304 -23.67 -10.32 4.46
C LEU A 304 -22.21 -10.26 4.96
N LEU A 305 -21.96 -10.55 6.25
CA LEU A 305 -20.62 -10.52 6.82
C LEU A 305 -19.76 -11.69 6.33
N LEU A 306 -20.28 -12.91 6.36
CA LEU A 306 -19.51 -14.10 6.01
C LEU A 306 -19.33 -14.24 4.50
N THR A 307 -20.38 -14.07 3.71
CA THR A 307 -20.29 -14.28 2.26
C THR A 307 -19.80 -13.03 1.54
N LYS A 308 -20.55 -11.92 1.63
CA LYS A 308 -20.23 -10.72 0.84
C LYS A 308 -18.97 -10.01 1.29
N ALA A 309 -18.80 -9.88 2.60
CA ALA A 309 -17.68 -9.10 3.13
C ALA A 309 -16.42 -9.94 3.33
N SER A 310 -16.51 -11.24 3.62
CA SER A 310 -15.33 -12.08 3.83
C SER A 310 -15.02 -12.94 2.61
N GLU A 311 -15.94 -13.82 2.13
CA GLU A 311 -15.61 -14.76 1.04
C GLU A 311 -15.49 -14.11 -0.34
N GLU A 312 -16.38 -13.14 -0.68
CA GLU A 312 -16.45 -12.56 -2.03
C GLU A 312 -15.51 -11.35 -2.20
N PHE A 313 -14.93 -10.81 -1.14
CA PHE A 313 -14.15 -9.58 -1.18
C PHE A 313 -12.80 -9.73 -0.48
N ASN A 314 -11.73 -9.25 -1.10
CA ASN A 314 -10.38 -9.24 -0.53
C ASN A 314 -10.02 -7.82 -0.04
N TRP A 315 -9.86 -7.67 1.26
CA TRP A 315 -9.54 -6.38 1.90
C TRP A 315 -8.08 -6.00 1.85
N ARG A 316 -7.19 -6.92 1.51
CA ARG A 316 -5.73 -6.68 1.52
C ARG A 316 -5.31 -5.52 0.63
N ASP A 317 -5.96 -5.37 -0.53
CA ASP A 317 -5.60 -4.37 -1.54
C ASP A 317 -6.34 -3.02 -1.36
N ILE A 318 -7.03 -2.82 -0.24
CA ILE A 318 -7.70 -1.55 0.05
C ILE A 318 -6.66 -0.44 0.23
N SER A 319 -6.89 0.71 -0.42
CA SER A 319 -6.06 1.89 -0.19
C SER A 319 -6.33 2.47 1.20
N PRO A 320 -5.31 2.58 2.07
CA PRO A 320 -5.50 3.18 3.40
C PRO A 320 -5.97 4.63 3.33
N THR A 321 -5.52 5.38 2.32
CA THR A 321 -5.92 6.77 2.08
C THR A 321 -7.39 6.85 1.68
N ILE A 322 -7.87 5.93 0.84
CA ILE A 322 -9.26 5.90 0.40
C ILE A 322 -10.16 5.28 1.47
N PHE A 323 -9.64 4.36 2.29
CA PHE A 323 -10.36 3.76 3.43
C PHE A 323 -11.02 4.81 4.32
N GLY A 324 -10.25 5.84 4.72
CA GLY A 324 -10.77 6.95 5.52
C GLY A 324 -11.94 7.66 4.86
N ALA A 325 -11.81 7.99 3.59
CA ALA A 325 -12.83 8.69 2.82
C ALA A 325 -14.12 7.86 2.63
N VAL A 326 -13.98 6.56 2.40
CA VAL A 326 -15.10 5.62 2.28
C VAL A 326 -15.89 5.59 3.57
N PHE A 327 -15.23 5.46 4.70
CA PHE A 327 -15.89 5.46 6.00
C PHE A 327 -16.59 6.78 6.29
N GLU A 328 -15.93 7.91 6.05
CA GLU A 328 -16.53 9.23 6.25
C GLU A 328 -17.78 9.44 5.38
N SER A 329 -17.72 9.07 4.10
CA SER A 329 -18.87 9.21 3.19
C SER A 329 -20.02 8.27 3.52
N THR A 330 -19.71 7.06 4.00
CA THR A 330 -20.71 6.01 4.26
C THR A 330 -21.40 6.20 5.61
N LEU A 331 -20.66 6.63 6.62
CA LEU A 331 -21.12 6.65 8.01
C LEU A 331 -21.56 8.04 8.50
N ASN A 332 -21.16 9.11 7.81
CA ASN A 332 -21.59 10.46 8.17
C ASN A 332 -22.99 10.76 7.58
N PRO A 333 -24.05 10.99 8.42
CA PRO A 333 -25.40 11.26 7.94
C PRO A 333 -25.53 12.52 7.10
N GLU A 334 -24.67 13.51 7.28
CA GLU A 334 -24.72 14.80 6.55
C GLU A 334 -24.16 14.65 5.13
N THR A 335 -23.06 13.94 4.96
CA THR A 335 -22.47 13.64 3.65
C THR A 335 -23.34 12.67 2.83
N ARG A 336 -24.01 11.71 3.50
CA ARG A 336 -24.99 10.83 2.85
C ARG A 336 -26.15 11.59 2.20
N ARG A 337 -26.67 12.63 2.87
CA ARG A 337 -27.80 13.43 2.36
C ARG A 337 -27.42 14.32 1.17
N SER A 338 -26.17 14.72 1.07
CA SER A 338 -25.67 15.56 -0.02
C SER A 338 -25.33 14.78 -1.30
N GLY A 339 -25.31 13.44 -1.25
CA GLY A 339 -25.09 12.59 -2.42
C GLY A 339 -23.70 12.68 -3.07
N GLY A 340 -22.73 13.24 -2.35
CA GLY A 340 -21.36 13.40 -2.85
C GLY A 340 -20.30 12.86 -1.88
N MET A 341 -19.40 12.02 -2.39
CA MET A 341 -18.16 11.72 -1.70
C MET A 341 -17.28 12.99 -1.71
N HIS A 342 -17.21 13.69 -0.58
CA HIS A 342 -16.24 14.76 -0.39
C HIS A 342 -14.91 14.16 0.06
N TYR A 343 -14.20 13.58 -0.88
CA TYR A 343 -12.91 12.97 -0.64
C TYR A 343 -11.83 13.77 -1.38
N THR A 344 -10.73 14.04 -0.69
CA THR A 344 -9.57 14.63 -1.32
C THR A 344 -8.81 13.53 -2.05
N SER A 345 -8.83 13.55 -3.39
CA SER A 345 -8.14 12.52 -4.19
C SER A 345 -6.63 12.52 -3.90
N ILE A 346 -6.00 11.35 -4.03
CA ILE A 346 -4.55 11.18 -3.87
C ILE A 346 -3.80 12.21 -4.72
N GLU A 347 -4.24 12.44 -5.97
CA GLU A 347 -3.68 13.45 -6.86
C GLU A 347 -3.73 14.87 -6.27
N ASN A 348 -4.83 15.24 -5.60
CA ASN A 348 -4.95 16.54 -4.96
C ASN A 348 -4.13 16.64 -3.67
N ILE A 349 -3.94 15.54 -2.94
CA ILE A 349 -3.04 15.47 -1.81
C ILE A 349 -1.61 15.71 -2.28
N HIS A 350 -1.17 15.06 -3.34
CA HIS A 350 0.17 15.24 -3.91
C HIS A 350 0.43 16.67 -4.41
N LYS A 351 -0.58 17.38 -4.94
CA LYS A 351 -0.43 18.82 -5.27
C LYS A 351 -0.04 19.68 -4.06
N VAL A 352 -0.26 19.19 -2.85
CA VAL A 352 0.11 19.87 -1.60
C VAL A 352 1.40 19.32 -1.03
N ILE A 353 1.53 17.99 -0.87
CA ILE A 353 2.67 17.37 -0.19
C ILE A 353 3.95 17.40 -1.03
N ASP A 354 3.85 17.26 -2.37
CA ASP A 354 5.01 17.25 -3.27
C ASP A 354 5.80 18.57 -3.14
N PRO A 355 5.23 19.76 -3.44
CA PRO A 355 5.96 21.00 -3.36
C PRO A 355 6.26 21.44 -1.91
N LEU A 356 5.58 20.84 -0.90
CA LEU A 356 5.79 21.22 0.48
C LEU A 356 7.08 20.60 1.06
N PHE A 357 7.38 19.35 0.73
CA PHE A 357 8.55 18.64 1.26
C PHE A 357 9.04 17.47 0.42
N LEU A 358 8.16 16.80 -0.34
CA LEU A 358 8.50 15.51 -0.97
C LEU A 358 9.48 15.68 -2.12
N ASP A 359 9.31 16.71 -2.95
CA ASP A 359 10.21 17.03 -4.08
C ASP A 359 11.64 17.29 -3.57
N GLU A 360 11.80 18.09 -2.48
CA GLU A 360 13.11 18.36 -1.89
C GLU A 360 13.79 17.08 -1.37
N LEU A 361 13.03 16.20 -0.76
CA LEU A 361 13.54 14.92 -0.27
C LEU A 361 13.93 13.97 -1.41
N GLN A 362 13.17 13.95 -2.49
CA GLN A 362 13.48 13.14 -3.67
C GLN A 362 14.75 13.65 -4.37
N GLU A 363 14.89 14.96 -4.57
CA GLU A 363 16.11 15.56 -5.13
C GLU A 363 17.34 15.28 -4.28
N GLU A 364 17.21 15.32 -2.94
CA GLU A 364 18.30 14.97 -2.03
C GLU A 364 18.70 13.50 -2.17
N PHE A 365 17.72 12.59 -2.23
CA PHE A 365 17.97 11.17 -2.44
C PHE A 365 18.69 10.91 -3.77
N GLU A 366 18.26 11.52 -4.87
CA GLU A 366 18.91 11.41 -6.19
C GLU A 366 20.34 11.95 -6.15
N THR A 367 20.56 13.08 -5.47
CA THR A 367 21.90 13.64 -5.26
C THR A 367 22.81 12.66 -4.51
N ILE A 368 22.27 11.98 -3.49
CA ILE A 368 23.00 10.96 -2.74
C ILE A 368 23.31 9.74 -3.63
N GLN A 369 22.39 9.35 -4.47
CA GLN A 369 22.59 8.25 -5.41
C GLN A 369 23.74 8.49 -6.39
N ALA A 370 23.99 9.73 -6.79
CA ALA A 370 25.06 10.11 -7.71
C ALA A 370 26.50 9.98 -7.14
N TYR A 371 26.66 9.74 -5.82
CA TYR A 371 28.00 9.55 -5.24
C TYR A 371 28.66 8.25 -5.71
N LYS A 372 29.86 8.38 -6.27
CA LYS A 372 30.63 7.22 -6.81
C LYS A 372 31.29 6.37 -5.72
N THR A 373 31.62 6.96 -4.56
CA THR A 373 32.32 6.26 -3.48
C THR A 373 31.32 5.55 -2.58
N LEU A 374 31.27 4.24 -2.64
CA LEU A 374 30.32 3.36 -1.93
C LEU A 374 30.20 3.68 -0.43
N ASN A 375 31.32 3.84 0.29
CA ASN A 375 31.30 4.12 1.72
C ASN A 375 30.70 5.49 2.04
N VAL A 376 30.95 6.50 1.19
CA VAL A 376 30.37 7.85 1.35
C VAL A 376 28.88 7.81 1.04
N LYS A 377 28.50 7.15 -0.05
CA LYS A 377 27.10 6.96 -0.44
C LYS A 377 26.31 6.28 0.69
N ARG A 378 26.84 5.14 1.20
CA ARG A 378 26.21 4.40 2.29
C ARG A 378 25.99 5.25 3.54
N LYS A 379 27.02 5.99 3.98
CA LYS A 379 26.90 6.89 5.13
C LYS A 379 25.83 7.96 4.91
N LYS A 380 25.83 8.61 3.75
CA LYS A 380 24.84 9.64 3.41
C LYS A 380 23.41 9.09 3.33
N LEU A 381 23.23 7.86 2.85
CA LEU A 381 21.92 7.19 2.85
C LEU A 381 21.44 6.90 4.27
N MET A 382 22.33 6.48 5.17
CA MET A 382 21.98 6.29 6.58
C MET A 382 21.62 7.63 7.26
N ASP A 383 22.41 8.70 7.01
CA ASP A 383 22.13 10.04 7.52
C ASP A 383 20.79 10.57 6.97
N PHE A 384 20.48 10.28 5.71
CA PHE A 384 19.21 10.64 5.09
C PHE A 384 18.02 9.87 5.68
N GLN A 385 18.17 8.56 5.92
CA GLN A 385 17.16 7.77 6.61
C GLN A 385 16.88 8.33 8.03
N GLU A 386 17.92 8.70 8.77
CA GLU A 386 17.77 9.38 10.06
C GLU A 386 17.03 10.72 9.92
N LYS A 387 17.32 11.49 8.86
CA LYS A 387 16.56 12.72 8.57
C LYS A 387 15.07 12.41 8.39
N LEU A 388 14.72 11.39 7.58
CA LEU A 388 13.31 10.99 7.38
C LEU A 388 12.62 10.63 8.70
N ALA A 389 13.32 9.91 9.58
CA ALA A 389 12.81 9.48 10.88
C ALA A 389 12.54 10.65 11.85
N HIS A 390 13.19 11.80 11.66
CA HIS A 390 13.03 12.98 12.53
C HIS A 390 11.99 13.99 12.04
N LEU A 391 11.45 13.79 10.83
CA LEU A 391 10.38 14.65 10.31
C LEU A 391 9.09 14.43 11.10
N LYS A 392 8.34 15.49 11.34
CA LYS A 392 7.04 15.44 12.00
C LYS A 392 6.00 16.21 11.21
N PHE A 393 4.79 15.68 11.19
CA PHE A 393 3.67 16.20 10.43
C PHE A 393 2.47 16.42 11.35
N LEU A 394 1.82 17.56 11.23
CA LEU A 394 0.60 17.87 11.96
C LEU A 394 -0.48 18.32 10.99
N ASP A 395 -1.63 17.67 11.05
CA ASP A 395 -2.85 18.13 10.39
C ASP A 395 -3.88 18.57 11.46
N PRO A 396 -4.16 19.86 11.61
CA PRO A 396 -5.06 20.37 12.65
C PRO A 396 -6.55 20.19 12.33
N ALA A 397 -6.90 19.60 11.17
CA ALA A 397 -8.26 19.27 10.77
C ALA A 397 -8.21 18.00 9.92
N CYS A 398 -7.66 16.92 10.51
CA CYS A 398 -7.24 15.75 9.74
C CYS A 398 -8.38 14.92 9.17
N GLY A 399 -9.62 15.11 9.60
CA GLY A 399 -10.73 14.27 9.17
C GLY A 399 -10.43 12.80 9.41
N SER A 400 -10.66 11.99 8.42
CA SER A 400 -10.30 10.56 8.38
C SER A 400 -8.81 10.28 8.12
N GLY A 401 -7.94 11.30 8.16
CA GLY A 401 -6.49 11.14 8.12
C GLY A 401 -5.88 11.00 6.72
N ASN A 402 -6.58 11.33 5.65
CA ASN A 402 -6.13 11.09 4.26
C ASN A 402 -4.76 11.72 3.95
N PHE A 403 -4.55 12.99 4.36
CA PHE A 403 -3.26 13.66 4.18
C PHE A 403 -2.13 13.01 4.99
N LEU A 404 -2.40 12.64 6.25
CA LEU A 404 -1.42 12.00 7.12
C LEU A 404 -1.04 10.62 6.58
N THR A 405 -2.04 9.85 6.14
CA THR A 405 -1.84 8.51 5.59
C THR A 405 -1.03 8.54 4.30
N GLU A 406 -1.37 9.41 3.34
CA GLU A 406 -0.62 9.53 2.09
C GLU A 406 0.79 10.06 2.31
N THR A 407 0.97 10.99 3.24
CA THR A 407 2.29 11.49 3.65
C THR A 407 3.14 10.36 4.23
N TYR A 408 2.56 9.53 5.10
CA TYR A 408 3.24 8.36 5.65
C TYR A 408 3.65 7.37 4.55
N LEU A 409 2.72 7.01 3.65
CA LEU A 409 3.00 6.12 2.53
C LEU A 409 4.14 6.64 1.64
N SER A 410 4.10 7.94 1.31
CA SER A 410 5.13 8.59 0.48
C SER A 410 6.51 8.55 1.14
N LEU A 411 6.60 8.84 2.44
CA LEU A 411 7.86 8.74 3.18
C LEU A 411 8.37 7.31 3.30
N ARG A 412 7.50 6.35 3.56
CA ARG A 412 7.87 4.93 3.64
C ARG A 412 8.35 4.39 2.31
N ARG A 413 7.70 4.77 1.20
CA ARG A 413 8.18 4.44 -0.15
C ARG A 413 9.56 5.02 -0.43
N LEU A 414 9.82 6.25 0.02
CA LEU A 414 11.14 6.86 -0.10
C LEU A 414 12.18 6.15 0.79
N GLU A 415 11.82 5.80 2.03
CA GLU A 415 12.67 4.98 2.90
C GLU A 415 12.93 3.60 2.29
N ASN A 416 11.93 2.95 1.70
CA ASN A 416 12.10 1.67 1.00
C ASN A 416 13.09 1.77 -0.18
N LYS A 417 13.12 2.91 -0.91
CA LYS A 417 14.17 3.18 -1.91
C LYS A 417 15.57 3.25 -1.27
N VAL A 418 15.70 3.89 -0.12
CA VAL A 418 16.96 3.94 0.65
C VAL A 418 17.39 2.55 1.09
N LEU A 419 16.47 1.77 1.66
CA LEU A 419 16.73 0.42 2.17
C LEU A 419 17.16 -0.53 1.04
N ARG A 420 16.54 -0.43 -0.14
CA ARG A 420 16.93 -1.19 -1.33
C ARG A 420 18.39 -0.96 -1.72
N VAL A 421 18.86 0.29 -1.63
CA VAL A 421 20.26 0.62 -1.94
C VAL A 421 21.22 0.20 -0.81
N LEU A 422 20.81 0.30 0.46
CA LEU A 422 21.64 -0.04 1.62
C LEU A 422 21.86 -1.54 1.79
N TYR A 423 20.83 -2.33 1.56
CA TYR A 423 20.82 -3.78 1.83
C TYR A 423 20.91 -4.62 0.56
N GLY A 424 20.73 -4.02 -0.63
CA GLY A 424 20.74 -4.71 -1.91
C GLY A 424 19.53 -5.62 -2.11
N GLU A 425 19.19 -5.93 -3.35
CA GLU A 425 18.15 -6.91 -3.65
C GLU A 425 18.63 -8.31 -3.30
N GLY A 426 17.96 -8.98 -2.37
CA GLY A 426 18.22 -10.38 -2.01
C GLY A 426 19.36 -10.61 -1.00
N GLN A 427 19.91 -9.60 -0.35
CA GLN A 427 20.73 -9.82 0.84
C GLN A 427 19.80 -10.12 2.02
N GLY A 428 19.70 -11.40 2.39
CA GLY A 428 18.98 -11.84 3.57
C GLY A 428 19.63 -11.26 4.83
N VAL A 429 18.83 -10.61 5.65
CA VAL A 429 19.21 -10.17 7.00
C VAL A 429 18.50 -11.14 7.96
N LEU A 430 19.21 -12.22 8.32
CA LEU A 430 18.67 -13.20 9.27
C LEU A 430 18.74 -12.66 10.71
N GLY A 431 17.60 -12.62 11.40
CA GLY A 431 17.54 -12.31 12.84
C GLY A 431 17.66 -10.84 13.18
N VAL A 432 17.38 -9.92 12.26
CA VAL A 432 17.31 -8.48 12.55
C VAL A 432 15.85 -8.06 12.58
N ALA A 433 15.44 -7.46 13.67
CA ALA A 433 14.07 -6.99 13.83
C ALA A 433 13.74 -5.87 12.84
N ALA A 434 12.52 -5.85 12.30
CA ALA A 434 12.07 -4.80 11.40
C ALA A 434 12.22 -3.41 12.03
N SER A 435 12.00 -3.28 13.35
CA SER A 435 12.17 -2.05 14.12
C SER A 435 13.60 -1.47 14.10
N ASP A 436 14.62 -2.30 13.86
CA ASP A 436 16.00 -1.85 13.81
C ASP A 436 16.37 -1.27 12.45
N ILE A 437 15.65 -1.68 11.41
CA ILE A 437 15.89 -1.29 10.02
C ILE A 437 14.95 -0.17 9.58
N ILE A 438 13.66 -0.29 9.90
CA ILE A 438 12.62 0.69 9.55
C ILE A 438 12.61 1.80 10.59
N LYS A 439 12.82 3.03 10.16
CA LYS A 439 12.90 4.21 11.05
C LYS A 439 11.70 5.15 10.93
N VAL A 440 11.11 5.23 9.75
CA VAL A 440 9.89 6.01 9.56
C VAL A 440 8.70 5.27 10.19
N SER A 441 8.02 5.94 11.11
CA SER A 441 6.94 5.38 11.93
C SER A 441 5.72 6.27 11.92
N ILE A 442 4.52 5.71 12.10
CA ILE A 442 3.28 6.46 12.27
C ILE A 442 3.34 7.43 13.46
N GLN A 443 4.23 7.23 14.42
CA GLN A 443 4.42 8.13 15.57
C GLN A 443 4.90 9.54 15.20
N GLN A 444 5.32 9.78 13.96
CA GLN A 444 5.73 11.09 13.45
C GLN A 444 4.55 11.96 12.99
N PHE A 445 3.33 11.37 12.96
CA PHE A 445 2.14 11.99 12.39
C PHE A 445 1.17 12.37 13.49
N TYR A 446 0.75 13.62 13.50
CA TYR A 446 -0.14 14.22 14.50
C TYR A 446 -1.39 14.73 13.83
N GLY A 447 -2.54 14.57 14.47
CA GLY A 447 -3.82 15.05 13.97
C GLY A 447 -4.70 15.64 15.07
N ILE A 448 -5.51 16.63 14.71
CA ILE A 448 -6.59 17.11 15.55
C ILE A 448 -7.86 17.01 14.72
N GLU A 449 -8.87 16.37 15.28
CA GLU A 449 -10.17 16.22 14.62
C GLU A 449 -11.30 16.38 15.65
N ILE A 450 -12.36 17.09 15.26
CA ILE A 450 -13.49 17.36 16.15
C ILE A 450 -14.45 16.16 16.26
N ASN A 451 -14.44 15.30 15.24
CA ASN A 451 -15.29 14.13 15.15
C ASN A 451 -14.54 12.92 15.70
N ASP A 452 -14.98 12.37 16.84
CA ASP A 452 -14.38 11.20 17.50
C ASP A 452 -14.35 9.95 16.61
N PHE A 453 -15.36 9.78 15.78
CA PHE A 453 -15.40 8.68 14.82
C PHE A 453 -14.29 8.83 13.75
N ALA A 454 -14.15 10.01 13.17
CA ALA A 454 -13.09 10.28 12.19
C ALA A 454 -11.68 10.08 12.79
N VAL A 455 -11.49 10.37 14.08
CA VAL A 455 -10.26 10.04 14.83
C VAL A 455 -9.97 8.54 14.80
N THR A 456 -10.99 7.71 15.08
CA THR A 456 -10.85 6.25 15.07
C THR A 456 -10.52 5.73 13.67
N VAL A 457 -11.21 6.23 12.65
CA VAL A 457 -10.97 5.87 11.24
C VAL A 457 -9.54 6.27 10.83
N ALA A 458 -9.08 7.47 11.17
CA ALA A 458 -7.75 7.95 10.83
C ALA A 458 -6.64 7.09 11.47
N LYS A 459 -6.81 6.69 12.73
CA LYS A 459 -5.89 5.76 13.39
C LYS A 459 -5.85 4.41 12.68
N THR A 460 -7.02 3.86 12.33
CA THR A 460 -7.11 2.57 11.63
C THR A 460 -6.48 2.65 10.23
N ALA A 461 -6.71 3.74 9.49
CA ALA A 461 -6.10 3.96 8.18
C ALA A 461 -4.55 3.98 8.26
N LEU A 462 -3.98 4.63 9.29
CA LEU A 462 -2.53 4.65 9.50
C LEU A 462 -1.98 3.28 9.89
N TRP A 463 -2.70 2.47 10.68
CA TRP A 463 -2.29 1.10 10.96
C TRP A 463 -2.32 0.22 9.71
N ILE A 464 -3.36 0.33 8.88
CA ILE A 464 -3.42 -0.37 7.59
C ILE A 464 -2.23 0.04 6.70
N ALA A 465 -1.91 1.33 6.64
CA ALA A 465 -0.76 1.83 5.89
C ALA A 465 0.57 1.30 6.44
N GLU A 466 0.73 1.21 7.76
CA GLU A 466 1.92 0.64 8.40
C GLU A 466 2.09 -0.85 8.05
N SER A 467 1.01 -1.62 8.10
CA SER A 467 1.00 -3.04 7.71
C SER A 467 1.42 -3.23 6.25
N GLN A 468 0.81 -2.49 5.33
CA GLN A 468 1.15 -2.58 3.90
C GLN A 468 2.61 -2.21 3.63
N MET A 469 3.12 -1.16 4.29
CA MET A 469 4.51 -0.74 4.13
C MET A 469 5.50 -1.72 4.76
N LEU A 470 5.13 -2.42 5.82
CA LEU A 470 5.93 -3.52 6.39
C LEU A 470 6.02 -4.68 5.39
N ASP A 471 4.91 -5.07 4.79
CA ASP A 471 4.88 -6.11 3.75
C ASP A 471 5.75 -5.73 2.54
N GLU A 472 5.67 -4.48 2.07
CA GLU A 472 6.55 -3.99 1.00
C GLU A 472 8.03 -4.08 1.40
N THR A 473 8.37 -3.73 2.65
CA THR A 473 9.76 -3.81 3.14
C THR A 473 10.25 -5.25 3.26
N LYS A 474 9.40 -6.18 3.71
CA LYS A 474 9.71 -7.62 3.74
C LYS A 474 10.00 -8.20 2.35
N ASN A 475 9.36 -7.67 1.32
CA ASN A 475 9.64 -8.05 -0.07
C ASN A 475 10.99 -7.50 -0.59
N ILE A 476 11.50 -6.41 -0.01
CA ILE A 476 12.80 -5.82 -0.35
C ILE A 476 13.93 -6.53 0.42
N ILE A 477 13.72 -6.79 1.70
CA ILE A 477 14.72 -7.36 2.62
C ILE A 477 14.25 -8.74 3.05
N TYR A 478 14.84 -9.78 2.45
CA TYR A 478 14.49 -11.16 2.76
C TYR A 478 14.94 -11.56 4.16
N GLY A 479 14.05 -12.23 4.92
CA GLY A 479 14.35 -12.70 6.28
C GLY A 479 14.28 -11.62 7.35
N LEU A 480 13.60 -10.51 7.06
CA LEU A 480 13.29 -9.48 8.04
C LEU A 480 12.26 -10.05 9.05
N ASP A 481 12.69 -10.21 10.30
CA ASP A 481 11.81 -10.61 11.38
C ASP A 481 11.01 -9.41 11.91
N GLY A 482 9.72 -9.58 12.02
CA GLY A 482 8.86 -8.55 12.61
C GLY A 482 7.39 -8.89 12.44
N ASP A 483 6.71 -8.99 13.55
CA ASP A 483 5.27 -9.08 13.56
C ASP A 483 4.67 -7.68 13.53
N PHE A 484 3.55 -7.55 12.84
CA PHE A 484 2.79 -6.30 12.81
C PHE A 484 2.09 -6.06 14.15
N LEU A 485 1.67 -7.12 14.80
CA LEU A 485 1.02 -7.08 16.10
C LEU A 485 2.02 -7.30 17.26
N PRO A 486 1.76 -6.79 18.43
CA PRO A 486 0.63 -5.89 18.76
C PRO A 486 0.79 -4.50 18.16
N LEU A 487 -0.33 -3.84 17.82
CA LEU A 487 -0.32 -2.47 17.31
C LEU A 487 0.32 -1.55 18.35
N LYS A 488 1.20 -0.67 17.91
CA LYS A 488 1.72 0.38 18.79
C LYS A 488 0.57 1.30 19.19
N THR A 489 0.45 1.62 20.47
CA THR A 489 -0.51 2.61 20.93
C THR A 489 -0.26 3.92 20.22
N TYR A 490 -1.21 4.33 19.38
CA TYR A 490 -1.11 5.54 18.59
C TYR A 490 -2.03 6.62 19.15
N VAL A 491 -1.45 7.54 19.90
CA VAL A 491 -2.17 8.60 20.62
C VAL A 491 -2.10 9.98 19.96
N ASN A 492 -1.42 10.08 18.83
CA ASN A 492 -1.09 11.39 18.23
C ASN A 492 -2.24 11.99 17.41
N ILE A 493 -3.36 11.29 17.23
CA ILE A 493 -4.60 11.90 16.72
C ILE A 493 -5.52 12.14 17.90
N THR A 494 -5.82 13.42 18.13
CA THR A 494 -6.56 13.90 19.31
C THR A 494 -7.94 14.40 18.89
N GLU A 495 -8.98 13.95 19.60
CA GLU A 495 -10.32 14.49 19.46
C GLU A 495 -10.38 15.91 20.05
N GLY A 496 -10.91 16.85 19.28
CA GLY A 496 -11.21 18.18 19.77
C GLY A 496 -11.18 19.28 18.71
N ASN A 497 -11.58 20.47 19.13
CA ASN A 497 -11.57 21.64 18.26
C ASN A 497 -10.17 22.26 18.23
N ALA A 498 -9.50 22.21 17.09
CA ALA A 498 -8.15 22.75 16.92
C ALA A 498 -7.99 24.23 17.28
N LEU A 499 -9.07 25.01 17.20
CA LEU A 499 -9.06 26.43 17.61
C LEU A 499 -9.17 26.62 19.13
N LYS A 500 -9.48 25.56 19.89
CA LYS A 500 -9.67 25.59 21.35
C LYS A 500 -8.65 24.75 22.11
N ILE A 501 -8.08 23.72 21.48
CA ILE A 501 -7.06 22.86 22.07
C ILE A 501 -5.73 23.62 22.16
N ASP A 502 -5.00 23.45 23.26
CA ASP A 502 -3.60 23.84 23.33
C ASP A 502 -2.75 22.85 22.51
N TRP A 503 -2.22 23.29 21.38
CA TRP A 503 -1.39 22.47 20.51
C TRP A 503 -0.10 21.95 21.18
N ASN A 504 0.35 22.61 22.28
CA ASN A 504 1.47 22.11 23.08
C ASN A 504 1.13 20.81 23.83
N SER A 505 -0.16 20.51 24.01
CA SER A 505 -0.59 19.22 24.56
C SER A 505 -0.58 18.09 23.52
N VAL A 506 -0.60 18.42 22.23
CA VAL A 506 -0.58 17.46 21.12
C VAL A 506 0.85 17.22 20.63
N VAL A 507 1.62 18.31 20.49
CA VAL A 507 3.03 18.26 20.07
C VAL A 507 3.85 19.03 21.08
N SER A 508 5.03 18.53 21.47
CA SER A 508 5.83 19.19 22.52
C SER A 508 6.14 20.65 22.19
N ALA A 509 6.18 21.51 23.20
CA ALA A 509 6.39 22.96 23.06
C ALA A 509 7.69 23.31 22.28
N ASN A 510 8.74 22.51 22.44
CA ASN A 510 10.01 22.68 21.72
C ASN A 510 9.86 22.38 20.21
N GLU A 511 8.98 21.49 19.85
CA GLU A 511 8.69 21.14 18.46
C GLU A 511 7.77 22.20 17.82
N LEU A 512 6.73 22.63 18.53
CA LEU A 512 5.86 23.72 18.08
C LEU A 512 6.60 25.04 17.86
N SER A 513 7.64 25.33 18.64
CA SER A 513 8.47 26.54 18.43
C SER A 513 9.23 26.50 17.11
N LYS A 514 9.62 25.32 16.65
CA LYS A 514 10.26 25.12 15.33
C LYS A 514 9.27 25.33 14.17
N PHE A 515 8.00 24.93 14.34
CA PHE A 515 6.93 25.25 13.38
C PHE A 515 6.77 26.77 13.18
N LYS A 516 6.75 27.53 14.27
CA LYS A 516 6.56 29.00 14.22
C LYS A 516 7.69 29.75 13.51
N GLN A 517 8.88 29.18 13.46
CA GLN A 517 10.05 29.80 12.83
C GLN A 517 10.12 29.61 11.30
N LYS A 518 9.59 28.51 10.75
CA LYS A 518 9.60 28.24 9.30
C LYS A 518 8.32 28.62 8.57
N THR A 519 7.19 28.61 9.23
CA THR A 519 5.90 29.03 8.68
C THR A 519 5.49 30.40 9.20
N ALA A 520 6.19 31.46 8.77
CA ALA A 520 5.59 32.78 8.69
C ALA A 520 4.54 32.83 7.58
N VAL A 521 3.71 31.82 7.45
CA VAL A 521 2.49 31.80 6.64
C VAL A 521 1.41 32.40 7.52
N ASN A 522 0.95 33.60 7.14
CA ASN A 522 -0.12 34.33 7.74
C ASN A 522 -1.29 33.44 8.17
N PHE A 523 -1.52 33.32 9.47
CA PHE A 523 -2.69 32.70 10.09
C PHE A 523 -4.05 33.30 9.65
N SER A 524 -4.06 34.31 8.77
CA SER A 524 -5.26 34.90 8.19
C SER A 524 -5.97 34.03 7.14
N CYS A 525 -5.36 32.94 6.66
CA CYS A 525 -5.94 32.00 5.67
C CYS A 525 -6.62 30.76 6.27
N LEU A 526 -6.74 30.64 7.59
CA LEU A 526 -7.36 29.51 8.29
C LEU A 526 -8.89 29.36 8.09
N ARG A 527 -9.48 30.00 7.10
CA ARG A 527 -10.94 29.90 6.87
C ARG A 527 -11.37 28.81 5.89
N MET A 528 -10.47 28.16 5.16
CA MET A 528 -10.82 27.07 4.25
C MET A 528 -9.63 26.12 4.09
N ASN A 529 -9.82 24.84 4.44
CA ASN A 529 -8.91 23.70 4.24
C ASN A 529 -7.49 23.98 4.76
N ALA A 530 -7.26 23.77 6.05
CA ALA A 530 -5.94 23.90 6.63
C ALA A 530 -4.99 22.86 6.02
N PRO A 531 -3.90 23.26 5.37
CA PRO A 531 -2.95 22.32 4.82
C PRO A 531 -2.12 21.66 5.93
N LEU A 532 -1.63 20.47 5.63
CA LEU A 532 -0.66 19.75 6.43
C LEU A 532 0.49 20.67 6.86
N LEU A 533 0.82 20.70 8.15
CA LEU A 533 1.96 21.43 8.67
C LEU A 533 3.16 20.50 8.79
N PHE A 534 4.28 20.95 8.25
CA PHE A 534 5.52 20.20 8.21
C PHE A 534 6.55 20.76 9.19
N LEU A 535 7.22 19.87 9.93
CA LEU A 535 8.33 20.16 10.83
C LEU A 535 9.62 19.51 10.30
N ASN A 536 10.64 20.31 10.19
CA ASN A 536 11.98 19.87 9.85
C ASN A 536 12.87 19.82 11.10
#